data_e639119fe24a9fc6087e88cb79061d04
#
_entry.id   e639119fe24a9fc6087e88cb79061d04
#
_cell.length_a   1.000
_cell.length_b   1.000
_cell.length_c   1.000
_cell.angle_alpha   90.00
_cell.angle_beta   90.00
_cell.angle_gamma   90.00
#
_symmetry.space_group_name_H-M   'P 1'
#
loop_
_entity.id
_entity.type
_entity.pdbx_description
1 polymer ?
#
loop_
_entity_poly.entity_id
_entity_poly.type
_entity_poly.pdbx_seq_one_letter_code
_entity_poly.pdbx_strand_id
1 'polypeptide(L)'
;MIRHARCARKWPWLIVGLLLLVAGWQTSCEPSQAEQRGRELFELNCAPCHEAPNPDLKKQPPKLEGLFQSKRLPSGAPATDEQVRKTIIQGLGTMPAFDQRLSDEDIGDLVKYLHQLK
;
A
#
# COMPACT_ATOMS: atom_id res chain seq x y z
N MET A 1 -10.95 -4.00 -9.04
CA MET A 1 -11.99 -2.97 -8.74
C MET A 1 -11.37 -1.94 -7.80
N ILE A 2 -10.96 -0.81 -8.35
CA ILE A 2 -10.34 0.28 -7.59
C ILE A 2 -11.46 1.05 -6.91
N ARG A 3 -11.58 0.94 -5.59
CA ARG A 3 -12.51 1.75 -4.81
C ARG A 3 -11.86 3.10 -4.53
N HIS A 4 -12.28 4.10 -5.30
CA HIS A 4 -11.96 5.49 -5.03
C HIS A 4 -12.46 5.89 -3.64
N ALA A 5 -11.57 6.37 -2.80
CA ALA A 5 -11.95 7.03 -1.56
C ALA A 5 -12.87 8.21 -1.89
N ARG A 6 -14.13 8.13 -1.44
CA ARG A 6 -15.12 9.18 -1.66
C ARG A 6 -14.81 10.34 -0.72
N CYS A 7 -14.19 11.39 -1.24
CA CYS A 7 -14.29 12.70 -0.61
C CYS A 7 -15.76 13.12 -0.61
N ALA A 8 -16.40 13.10 0.56
CA ALA A 8 -17.79 13.47 0.73
C ALA A 8 -17.99 14.95 0.40
N ARG A 9 -18.59 15.21 -0.76
CA ARG A 9 -18.98 16.53 -1.22
C ARG A 9 -20.21 16.98 -0.45
N LYS A 10 -20.08 17.87 0.52
CA LYS A 10 -21.20 18.57 1.12
C LYS A 10 -21.56 19.78 0.28
N TRP A 11 -22.74 19.75 -0.31
CA TRP A 11 -23.37 20.84 -1.02
C TRP A 11 -24.19 21.68 -0.05
N PRO A 12 -24.05 22.99 -0.02
CA PRO A 12 -25.18 23.85 0.27
C PRO A 12 -25.47 24.80 -0.89
N TRP A 13 -26.70 24.92 -1.19
CA TRP A 13 -27.32 25.83 -2.13
C TRP A 13 -27.23 27.29 -1.68
N LEU A 14 -27.28 28.17 -2.70
CA LEU A 14 -27.46 29.62 -2.70
C LEU A 14 -26.17 30.45 -2.66
N ILE A 15 -25.84 31.16 -3.72
CA ILE A 15 -26.20 32.57 -4.01
C ILE A 15 -25.51 33.01 -5.30
N VAL A 16 -26.30 33.61 -6.17
CA VAL A 16 -25.92 34.33 -7.39
C VAL A 16 -25.17 35.61 -7.02
N GLY A 17 -24.07 35.87 -7.73
CA GLY A 17 -23.53 37.21 -7.92
C GLY A 17 -22.20 37.48 -7.25
N LEU A 18 -21.17 37.44 -7.99
CA LEU A 18 -20.09 38.44 -8.13
C LEU A 18 -18.86 37.76 -8.76
N LEU A 19 -18.55 38.13 -9.98
CA LEU A 19 -17.29 37.85 -10.64
C LEU A 19 -16.12 38.38 -9.80
N LEU A 20 -15.44 37.52 -9.07
CA LEU A 20 -14.08 37.77 -8.58
C LEU A 20 -13.34 36.42 -8.57
N LEU A 21 -12.25 36.41 -9.29
CA LEU A 21 -11.12 35.46 -9.30
C LEU A 21 -11.05 34.60 -8.05
N VAL A 22 -11.64 33.42 -8.09
CA VAL A 22 -11.35 32.37 -7.15
C VAL A 22 -10.41 31.41 -7.86
N ALA A 23 -9.12 31.59 -7.63
CA ALA A 23 -8.15 30.52 -7.84
C ALA A 23 -8.68 29.32 -7.08
N GLY A 24 -9.27 28.37 -7.82
CA GLY A 24 -9.85 27.19 -7.23
C GLY A 24 -8.77 26.40 -6.52
N TRP A 25 -8.84 26.33 -5.21
CA TRP A 25 -8.09 25.37 -4.42
C TRP A 25 -8.70 24.00 -4.74
N GLN A 26 -8.16 23.38 -5.77
CA GLN A 26 -8.41 21.99 -6.03
C GLN A 26 -7.61 21.23 -4.97
N THR A 27 -8.25 20.88 -3.89
CA THR A 27 -7.73 19.86 -2.97
C THR A 27 -7.81 18.52 -3.69
N SER A 28 -6.87 18.29 -4.58
CA SER A 28 -6.65 16.97 -5.15
C SER A 28 -6.20 16.07 -4.02
N CYS A 29 -6.97 15.02 -3.71
CA CYS A 29 -6.51 13.91 -2.87
C CYS A 29 -5.48 13.10 -3.68
N GLU A 30 -4.31 13.69 -3.95
CA GLU A 30 -3.22 12.94 -4.53
C GLU A 30 -2.60 12.06 -3.42
N PRO A 31 -2.26 10.82 -3.75
CA PRO A 31 -1.52 9.97 -2.82
C PRO A 31 -0.20 10.66 -2.45
N SER A 32 0.19 10.56 -1.20
CA SER A 32 1.46 11.11 -0.74
C SER A 32 2.63 10.50 -1.51
N GLN A 33 3.76 11.19 -1.57
CA GLN A 33 4.97 10.66 -2.20
C GLN A 33 5.39 9.31 -1.59
N ALA A 34 5.22 9.14 -0.29
CA ALA A 34 5.47 7.89 0.42
C ALA A 34 4.57 6.74 -0.06
N GLU A 35 3.28 7.03 -0.31
CA GLU A 35 2.33 6.04 -0.82
C GLU A 35 2.64 5.66 -2.27
N GLN A 36 3.00 6.63 -3.10
CA GLN A 36 3.41 6.37 -4.49
C GLN A 36 4.68 5.52 -4.53
N ARG A 37 5.70 5.88 -3.74
CA ARG A 37 6.94 5.12 -3.62
C ARG A 37 6.68 3.71 -3.10
N GLY A 38 5.88 3.56 -2.05
CA GLY A 38 5.51 2.25 -1.50
C GLY A 38 4.82 1.35 -2.53
N ARG A 39 3.96 1.92 -3.36
CA ARG A 39 3.31 1.22 -4.47
C ARG A 39 4.32 0.76 -5.53
N GLU A 40 5.20 1.65 -5.98
CA GLU A 40 6.24 1.31 -6.96
C GLU A 40 7.16 0.19 -6.45
N LEU A 41 7.58 0.29 -5.19
CA LEU A 41 8.38 -0.74 -4.54
C LEU A 41 7.66 -2.09 -4.48
N PHE A 42 6.36 -2.07 -4.18
CA PHE A 42 5.52 -3.26 -4.16
C PHE A 42 5.41 -3.89 -5.56
N GLU A 43 5.11 -3.11 -6.57
CA GLU A 43 4.96 -3.58 -7.96
C GLU A 43 6.27 -4.22 -8.48
N LEU A 44 7.41 -3.65 -8.12
CA LEU A 44 8.71 -4.14 -8.58
C LEU A 44 9.21 -5.36 -7.81
N ASN A 45 8.97 -5.43 -6.50
CA ASN A 45 9.64 -6.41 -5.63
C ASN A 45 8.70 -7.48 -5.06
N CYS A 46 7.41 -7.20 -4.93
CA CYS A 46 6.46 -8.06 -4.22
C CYS A 46 5.42 -8.69 -5.16
N ALA A 47 4.80 -7.87 -6.01
CA ALA A 47 3.73 -8.28 -6.91
C ALA A 47 4.08 -9.46 -7.82
N PRO A 48 5.31 -9.58 -8.37
CA PRO A 48 5.66 -10.72 -9.23
C PRO A 48 5.49 -12.09 -8.55
N CYS A 49 5.57 -12.13 -7.22
CA CYS A 49 5.37 -13.35 -6.46
C CYS A 49 4.02 -13.39 -5.72
N HIS A 50 3.53 -12.24 -5.25
CA HIS A 50 2.37 -12.19 -4.35
C HIS A 50 1.04 -11.92 -5.05
N GLU A 51 1.02 -11.35 -6.26
CA GLU A 51 -0.22 -11.08 -7.00
C GLU A 51 -0.51 -12.11 -8.09
N ALA A 52 0.51 -12.59 -8.78
CA ALA A 52 0.34 -13.54 -9.87
C ALA A 52 0.74 -14.96 -9.46
N PRO A 53 0.01 -16.01 -9.92
CA PRO A 53 0.47 -17.36 -9.78
C PRO A 53 1.83 -17.54 -10.47
N ASN A 54 2.82 -18.00 -9.74
CA ASN A 54 4.14 -18.28 -10.30
C ASN A 54 4.29 -19.81 -10.47
N PRO A 55 4.29 -20.32 -11.72
CA PRO A 55 4.34 -21.76 -11.99
C PRO A 55 5.65 -22.41 -11.52
N ASP A 56 6.72 -21.63 -11.35
CA ASP A 56 8.02 -22.13 -10.93
C ASP A 56 8.11 -22.37 -9.41
N LEU A 57 7.12 -21.87 -8.66
CA LEU A 57 7.08 -22.04 -7.22
C LEU A 57 6.23 -23.24 -6.81
N LYS A 58 6.85 -24.20 -6.10
CA LYS A 58 6.15 -25.37 -5.55
C LYS A 58 5.03 -24.99 -4.56
N LYS A 59 5.17 -23.86 -3.88
CA LYS A 59 4.18 -23.29 -2.96
C LYS A 59 3.98 -21.84 -3.32
N GLN A 60 2.74 -21.47 -3.61
CA GLN A 60 2.41 -20.10 -3.93
C GLN A 60 2.54 -19.19 -2.68
N PRO A 61 3.15 -18.02 -2.83
CA PRO A 61 3.14 -17.01 -1.77
C PRO A 61 1.70 -16.58 -1.43
N PRO A 62 1.44 -16.17 -0.18
CA PRO A 62 0.13 -15.66 0.20
C PRO A 62 -0.16 -14.35 -0.52
N LYS A 63 -1.43 -14.08 -0.81
CA LYS A 63 -1.87 -12.74 -1.22
C LYS A 63 -1.71 -11.77 -0.07
N LEU A 64 -1.32 -10.54 -0.38
CA LEU A 64 -1.07 -9.49 0.61
C LEU A 64 -2.27 -8.56 0.82
N GLU A 65 -3.34 -8.72 0.01
CA GLU A 65 -4.60 -8.02 0.24
C GLU A 65 -5.16 -8.39 1.62
N GLY A 66 -5.54 -7.38 2.38
CA GLY A 66 -6.09 -7.59 3.72
C GLY A 66 -5.09 -8.09 4.78
N LEU A 67 -3.78 -8.01 4.50
CA LEU A 67 -2.74 -8.51 5.41
C LEU A 67 -2.90 -7.99 6.83
N PHE A 68 -3.08 -6.68 7.00
CA PHE A 68 -3.25 -6.02 8.30
C PHE A 68 -4.67 -6.09 8.87
N GLN A 69 -5.64 -6.59 8.11
CA GLN A 69 -7.00 -6.85 8.61
C GLN A 69 -7.08 -8.21 9.30
N SER A 70 -6.12 -9.07 9.05
CA SER A 70 -5.95 -10.35 9.74
C SER A 70 -5.27 -10.13 11.09
N LYS A 71 -5.62 -10.94 12.10
CA LYS A 71 -4.93 -10.90 13.39
C LYS A 71 -3.51 -11.48 13.33
N ARG A 72 -3.28 -12.35 12.36
CA ARG A 72 -2.01 -13.07 12.20
C ARG A 72 -1.56 -13.09 10.74
N LEU A 73 -0.26 -13.03 10.57
CA LEU A 73 0.38 -13.27 9.29
C LEU A 73 0.27 -14.77 8.90
N PRO A 74 0.46 -15.12 7.63
CA PRO A 74 0.51 -16.52 7.19
C PRO A 74 1.56 -17.37 7.90
N SER A 75 2.59 -16.74 8.47
CA SER A 75 3.60 -17.36 9.33
C SER A 75 3.11 -17.73 10.74
N GLY A 76 1.90 -17.26 11.11
CA GLY A 76 1.36 -17.39 12.47
C GLY A 76 1.76 -16.25 13.43
N ALA A 77 2.71 -15.40 13.07
CA ALA A 77 3.09 -14.22 13.85
C ALA A 77 1.96 -13.17 13.87
N PRO A 78 1.92 -12.25 14.86
CA PRO A 78 0.98 -11.14 14.84
C PRO A 78 1.12 -10.28 13.57
N ALA A 79 0.00 -9.82 12.99
CA ALA A 79 0.02 -8.94 11.83
C ALA A 79 0.28 -7.48 12.26
N THR A 80 1.50 -7.20 12.67
CA THR A 80 1.98 -5.87 13.07
C THR A 80 3.04 -5.36 12.10
N ASP A 81 3.19 -4.03 12.01
CA ASP A 81 4.21 -3.39 11.18
C ASP A 81 5.60 -3.96 11.46
N GLU A 82 5.93 -4.15 12.74
CA GLU A 82 7.21 -4.70 13.16
C GLU A 82 7.46 -6.10 12.59
N GLN A 83 6.46 -6.99 12.67
CA GLN A 83 6.58 -8.36 12.15
C GLN A 83 6.63 -8.40 10.63
N VAL A 84 5.89 -7.52 9.96
CA VAL A 84 5.94 -7.38 8.50
C VAL A 84 7.31 -6.84 8.07
N ARG A 85 7.82 -5.78 8.70
CA ARG A 85 9.16 -5.25 8.46
C ARG A 85 10.23 -6.33 8.65
N LYS A 86 10.18 -7.05 9.76
CA LYS A 86 11.10 -8.15 10.05
C LYS A 86 11.07 -9.21 8.96
N THR A 87 9.88 -9.60 8.50
CA THR A 87 9.71 -10.57 7.42
C THR A 87 10.31 -10.07 6.10
N ILE A 88 10.12 -8.80 5.75
CA ILE A 88 10.70 -8.18 4.56
C ILE A 88 12.24 -8.18 4.66
N ILE A 89 12.77 -7.75 5.79
CA ILE A 89 14.22 -7.64 6.01
C ILE A 89 14.90 -9.02 5.95
N GLN A 90 14.35 -10.00 6.65
CA GLN A 90 14.97 -11.31 6.85
C GLN A 90 14.57 -12.34 5.79
N GLY A 91 13.47 -12.11 5.06
CA GLY A 91 12.85 -13.11 4.23
C GLY A 91 12.14 -14.20 5.05
N LEU A 92 11.45 -15.11 4.36
CA LEU A 92 10.77 -16.25 4.99
C LEU A 92 10.62 -17.41 4.01
N GLY A 93 11.27 -18.53 4.25
CA GLY A 93 11.21 -19.69 3.36
C GLY A 93 11.76 -19.37 1.97
N THR A 94 10.88 -19.35 0.94
CA THR A 94 11.25 -18.97 -0.42
C THR A 94 11.25 -17.47 -0.68
N MET A 95 10.72 -16.67 0.24
CA MET A 95 10.76 -15.21 0.15
C MET A 95 12.18 -14.72 0.44
N PRO A 96 12.82 -13.98 -0.49
CA PRO A 96 14.17 -13.47 -0.27
C PRO A 96 14.20 -12.41 0.82
N ALA A 97 15.38 -12.20 1.40
CA ALA A 97 15.66 -11.05 2.26
C ALA A 97 15.86 -9.79 1.41
N PHE A 98 15.37 -8.65 1.90
CA PHE A 98 15.46 -7.37 1.21
C PHE A 98 16.34 -6.34 1.92
N ASP A 99 17.01 -6.71 3.00
CA ASP A 99 17.92 -5.84 3.78
C ASP A 99 19.04 -5.18 2.96
N GLN A 100 19.50 -5.85 1.90
CA GLN A 100 20.55 -5.33 1.00
C GLN A 100 19.98 -4.61 -0.23
N ARG A 101 18.67 -4.59 -0.41
CA ARG A 101 18.00 -4.09 -1.62
C ARG A 101 17.13 -2.86 -1.37
N LEU A 102 16.58 -2.76 -0.18
CA LEU A 102 15.67 -1.69 0.24
C LEU A 102 16.22 -1.02 1.48
N SER A 103 16.17 0.30 1.50
CA SER A 103 16.49 1.09 2.70
C SER A 103 15.39 0.96 3.75
N ASP A 104 15.67 1.36 4.98
CA ASP A 104 14.66 1.43 6.05
C ASP A 104 13.48 2.34 5.70
N GLU A 105 13.76 3.43 4.95
CA GLU A 105 12.73 4.35 4.46
C GLU A 105 11.84 3.65 3.42
N ASP A 106 12.43 2.97 2.44
CA ASP A 106 11.71 2.20 1.42
C ASP A 106 10.81 1.14 2.05
N ILE A 107 11.31 0.40 3.04
CA ILE A 107 10.53 -0.59 3.79
C ILE A 107 9.40 0.10 4.57
N GLY A 108 9.64 1.29 5.12
CA GLY A 108 8.63 2.10 5.79
C GLY A 108 7.48 2.49 4.85
N ASP A 109 7.82 2.97 3.66
CA ASP A 109 6.83 3.37 2.66
C ASP A 109 6.08 2.17 2.08
N LEU A 110 6.77 1.05 1.88
CA LEU A 110 6.17 -0.21 1.49
C LEU A 110 5.14 -0.71 2.52
N VAL A 111 5.44 -0.66 3.82
CA VAL A 111 4.51 -1.05 4.89
C VAL A 111 3.27 -0.13 4.90
N LYS A 112 3.44 1.18 4.73
CA LYS A 112 2.31 2.12 4.58
C LYS A 112 1.39 1.74 3.41
N TYR A 113 1.98 1.38 2.27
CA TYR A 113 1.22 0.93 1.11
C TYR A 113 0.47 -0.38 1.39
N LEU A 114 1.10 -1.35 2.07
CA LEU A 114 0.48 -2.62 2.43
C LEU A 114 -0.77 -2.45 3.32
N HIS A 115 -0.84 -1.41 4.16
CA HIS A 115 -2.04 -1.06 4.93
C HIS A 115 -3.23 -0.65 4.05
N GLN A 116 -2.99 -0.22 2.82
CA GLN A 116 -4.02 0.22 1.88
C GLN A 116 -4.56 -0.91 1.00
N LEU A 117 -3.83 -2.03 0.89
CA LEU A 117 -4.27 -3.22 0.17
C LEU A 117 -5.43 -3.89 0.92
N LYS A 118 -6.64 -3.75 0.38
CA LYS A 118 -7.90 -4.23 0.97
C LYS A 118 -8.56 -5.25 0.07
#